data_e7aca14339217106c8e404745962b001
#
_entry.id   e7aca14339217106c8e404745962b001
#
_cell.length_a   1.000
_cell.length_b   1.000
_cell.length_c   1.000
_cell.angle_alpha   90.00
_cell.angle_beta   90.00
_cell.angle_gamma   90.00
#
_symmetry.space_group_name_H-M   'P 1'
#
loop_
_entity.id
_entity.type
_entity.pdbx_description
1 polymer ?
#
loop_
_entity_poly.entity_id
_entity_poly.type
_entity_poly.pdbx_seq_one_letter_code
_entity_poly.pdbx_strand_id
1 'polypeptide(L)'
;MTVDPRRSSPTTAPVRIAEADGHHAVLAFSGDLDAPALRVLEELLLDRRLREPSAWTLDMTDLHHIDLACAYALLRAVTETPEREIAITVRGARPAVHRTLRHAGVDTVATFAR
;
A
#
# COMPACT_ATOMS: atom_id res chain seq x y z
N MET A 1 -0.53 -30.42 -12.64
CA MET A 1 -0.18 -30.09 -12.34
C MET A 1 0.16 -29.38 -12.12
N THR A 2 0.02 -29.22 -12.09
CA THR A 2 0.37 -28.67 -11.86
C THR A 2 0.70 -27.83 -11.53
N VAL A 3 0.47 -27.61 -11.46
CA VAL A 3 0.75 -26.76 -11.13
C VAL A 3 1.47 -26.19 -10.97
N ASP A 4 1.60 -25.77 -11.08
CA ASP A 4 2.30 -25.27 -11.04
C ASP A 4 2.75 -24.63 -10.37
N PRO A 5 3.07 -24.76 -10.16
CA PRO A 5 3.57 -24.11 -9.32
C PRO A 5 4.07 -22.85 -9.44
N ARG A 6 4.23 -22.60 -10.20
CA ARG A 6 4.58 -21.56 -10.30
C ARG A 6 3.83 -20.81 -9.98
N ARG A 7 3.13 -21.00 -9.83
CA ARG A 7 2.49 -20.42 -9.44
C ARG A 7 2.62 -20.01 -8.44
N SER A 8 2.81 -20.13 -8.15
CA SER A 8 2.95 -19.69 -7.26
C SER A 8 3.85 -18.89 -7.01
N SER A 9 4.11 -18.90 -7.37
CA SER A 9 4.93 -18.28 -7.10
C SER A 9 4.99 -17.20 -7.13
N PRO A 10 5.39 -17.11 -7.33
CA PRO A 10 5.56 -15.87 -7.18
C PRO A 10 4.61 -15.03 -7.51
N THR A 11 3.84 -15.47 -7.79
CA THR A 11 2.76 -14.68 -8.00
C THR A 11 2.39 -13.96 -6.81
N THR A 12 3.32 -13.26 -6.27
CA THR A 12 3.10 -12.38 -5.17
C THR A 12 2.36 -11.18 -5.71
N ALA A 13 1.21 -10.91 -5.20
CA ALA A 13 0.50 -9.69 -5.55
C ALA A 13 1.37 -8.50 -5.18
N PRO A 14 1.33 -7.43 -5.98
CA PRO A 14 2.16 -6.25 -5.70
C PRO A 14 1.81 -5.58 -4.38
N VAL A 15 0.63 -5.85 -3.84
CA VAL A 15 0.24 -5.33 -2.54
C VAL A 15 -0.63 -6.37 -1.86
N ARG A 16 -0.47 -6.53 -0.55
CA ARG A 16 -1.28 -7.46 0.23
C ARG A 16 -1.39 -6.96 1.65
N ILE A 17 -2.43 -7.42 2.35
CA ILE A 17 -2.56 -7.14 3.77
C ILE A 17 -1.75 -8.21 4.49
N ALA A 18 -0.65 -7.80 5.09
CA ALA A 18 0.22 -8.73 5.81
C ALA A 18 -0.31 -9.05 7.19
N GLU A 19 -0.90 -8.05 7.86
CA GLU A 19 -1.49 -8.20 9.18
C GLU A 19 -2.63 -7.22 9.31
N ALA A 20 -3.66 -7.60 10.05
CA ALA A 20 -4.73 -6.67 10.36
C ALA A 20 -5.44 -7.14 11.62
N ASP A 21 -5.62 -6.20 12.56
CA ASP A 21 -6.46 -6.44 13.73
C ASP A 21 -7.33 -5.20 13.91
N GLY A 22 -8.01 -5.08 15.03
CA GLY A 22 -8.92 -3.96 15.24
C GLY A 22 -8.24 -2.62 15.43
N HIS A 23 -6.91 -2.60 15.55
CA HIS A 23 -6.17 -1.38 15.86
C HIS A 23 -5.15 -1.02 14.80
N HIS A 24 -4.57 -1.99 14.13
CA HIS A 24 -3.43 -1.75 13.25
C HIS A 24 -3.48 -2.69 12.06
N ALA A 25 -3.12 -2.18 10.90
CA ALA A 25 -3.01 -3.00 9.68
C ALA A 25 -1.65 -2.75 9.06
N VAL A 26 -1.06 -3.80 8.50
CA VAL A 26 0.20 -3.71 7.77
C VAL A 26 -0.07 -4.13 6.33
N LEU A 27 0.21 -3.23 5.40
CA LEU A 27 0.11 -3.50 3.98
C LEU A 27 1.52 -3.64 3.44
N ALA A 28 1.78 -4.76 2.77
CA ALA A 28 3.10 -5.05 2.22
C ALA A 28 3.07 -4.85 0.72
N PHE A 29 4.06 -4.11 0.21
CA PHE A 29 4.17 -3.78 -1.20
C PHE A 29 5.44 -4.41 -1.76
N SER A 30 5.38 -4.87 -3.01
CA SER A 30 6.55 -5.48 -3.65
C SER A 30 6.51 -5.26 -5.15
N GLY A 31 7.69 -5.27 -5.77
CA GLY A 31 7.82 -5.14 -7.21
C GLY A 31 7.46 -3.77 -7.73
N ASP A 32 6.64 -3.73 -8.76
CA ASP A 32 6.26 -2.49 -9.41
C ASP A 32 4.77 -2.23 -9.23
N LEU A 33 4.45 -1.09 -8.66
CA LEU A 33 3.06 -0.68 -8.49
C LEU A 33 2.75 0.31 -9.61
N ASP A 34 2.42 -0.23 -10.76
CA ASP A 34 2.21 0.54 -11.99
C ASP A 34 0.74 0.45 -12.42
N ALA A 35 0.46 0.92 -13.64
CA ALA A 35 -0.91 1.01 -14.11
C ALA A 35 -1.67 -0.32 -14.01
N PRO A 36 -1.10 -1.47 -14.42
CA PRO A 36 -1.82 -2.74 -14.26
C PRO A 36 -2.10 -3.10 -12.81
N ALA A 37 -1.26 -2.63 -11.88
CA ALA A 37 -1.44 -2.95 -10.46
C ALA A 37 -2.45 -2.02 -9.78
N LEU A 38 -2.82 -0.93 -10.43
CA LEU A 38 -3.71 0.05 -9.82
C LEU A 38 -5.04 -0.56 -9.39
N ARG A 39 -5.62 -1.41 -10.24
CA ARG A 39 -6.89 -2.04 -9.90
C ARG A 39 -6.74 -2.94 -8.68
N VAL A 40 -5.65 -3.70 -8.63
CA VAL A 40 -5.40 -4.59 -7.50
C VAL A 40 -5.29 -3.77 -6.22
N LEU A 41 -4.59 -2.64 -6.29
CA LEU A 41 -4.46 -1.75 -5.14
C LEU A 41 -5.81 -1.20 -4.72
N GLU A 42 -6.60 -0.72 -5.69
CA GLU A 42 -7.90 -0.14 -5.35
C GLU A 42 -8.83 -1.16 -4.71
N GLU A 43 -8.82 -2.39 -5.21
CA GLU A 43 -9.63 -3.44 -4.62
C GLU A 43 -9.19 -3.77 -3.22
N LEU A 44 -7.88 -3.83 -3.00
CA LEU A 44 -7.36 -4.12 -1.67
C LEU A 44 -7.73 -3.04 -0.67
N LEU A 45 -7.70 -1.78 -1.10
CA LEU A 45 -8.02 -0.67 -0.21
C LEU A 45 -9.49 -0.67 0.22
N LEU A 46 -10.34 -1.45 -0.46
CA LEU A 46 -11.74 -1.62 -0.06
C LEU A 46 -11.95 -2.82 0.86
N ASP A 47 -10.88 -3.53 1.21
CA ASP A 47 -10.99 -4.72 2.05
C ASP A 47 -11.55 -4.36 3.41
N ARG A 48 -12.45 -5.21 3.91
CA ARG A 48 -13.12 -4.97 5.19
C ARG A 48 -12.13 -4.88 6.35
N ARG A 49 -11.03 -5.61 6.26
CA ARG A 49 -10.01 -5.63 7.31
C ARG A 49 -9.36 -4.26 7.52
N LEU A 50 -9.51 -3.36 6.56
CA LEU A 50 -8.93 -2.02 6.67
C LEU A 50 -9.91 -1.00 7.24
N ARG A 51 -11.13 -1.41 7.55
CA ARG A 51 -12.16 -0.46 7.99
C ARG A 51 -12.06 -0.11 9.46
N GLU A 52 -11.57 -1.03 10.28
CA GLU A 52 -11.50 -0.80 11.71
C GLU A 52 -10.19 -0.19 12.21
N PRO A 53 -9.03 -0.64 11.69
CA PRO A 53 -7.78 -0.12 12.23
C PRO A 53 -7.65 1.39 12.06
N SER A 54 -7.15 2.04 13.08
CA SER A 54 -6.90 3.48 13.03
C SER A 54 -5.45 3.79 12.71
N ALA A 55 -4.62 2.78 12.48
CA ALA A 55 -3.23 2.95 12.11
C ALA A 55 -2.85 1.94 11.05
N TRP A 56 -2.22 2.40 9.98
CA TRP A 56 -1.73 1.54 8.91
C TRP A 56 -0.23 1.73 8.78
N THR A 57 0.49 0.63 8.59
CA THR A 57 1.89 0.67 8.19
C THR A 57 1.97 0.19 6.75
N LEU A 58 2.55 1.01 5.89
CA LEU A 58 2.76 0.66 4.49
C LEU A 58 4.22 0.22 4.37
N ASP A 59 4.43 -1.09 4.33
CA ASP A 59 5.78 -1.65 4.23
C ASP A 59 6.18 -1.69 2.78
N MET A 60 7.05 -0.79 2.38
CA MET A 60 7.49 -0.64 1.00
C MET A 60 8.94 -1.07 0.80
N THR A 61 9.46 -1.87 1.74
CA THR A 61 10.84 -2.33 1.68
C THR A 61 11.15 -3.04 0.37
N ASP A 62 10.20 -3.83 -0.13
CA ASP A 62 10.39 -4.61 -1.35
C ASP A 62 9.79 -3.94 -2.59
N LEU A 63 9.32 -2.72 -2.46
CA LEU A 63 8.72 -2.00 -3.58
C LEU A 63 9.82 -1.30 -4.37
N HIS A 64 9.87 -1.56 -5.67
CA HIS A 64 10.89 -1.01 -6.55
C HIS A 64 10.42 0.25 -7.26
N HIS A 65 9.12 0.32 -7.55
CA HIS A 65 8.58 1.42 -8.34
C HIS A 65 7.12 1.64 -7.99
N ILE A 66 6.69 2.89 -8.00
CA ILE A 66 5.27 3.23 -7.82
C ILE A 66 4.91 4.35 -8.79
N ASP A 67 3.81 4.17 -9.52
CA ASP A 67 3.28 5.21 -10.40
C ASP A 67 2.57 6.27 -9.58
N LEU A 68 2.54 7.47 -10.13
CA LEU A 68 1.85 8.57 -9.49
C LEU A 68 0.36 8.25 -9.29
N ALA A 69 -0.26 7.55 -10.24
CA ALA A 69 -1.67 7.17 -10.10
C ALA A 69 -1.90 6.28 -8.89
N CYS A 70 -0.98 5.34 -8.64
CA CYS A 70 -1.09 4.47 -7.48
C CYS A 70 -0.86 5.25 -6.18
N ALA A 71 0.06 6.19 -6.20
CA ALA A 71 0.29 7.05 -5.03
C ALA A 71 -0.95 7.89 -4.73
N TYR A 72 -1.61 8.41 -5.75
CA TYR A 72 -2.85 9.14 -5.56
C TYR A 72 -3.96 8.25 -5.00
N ALA A 73 -4.00 6.98 -5.42
CA ALA A 73 -5.01 6.05 -4.90
C ALA A 73 -4.82 5.85 -3.40
N LEU A 74 -3.57 5.75 -2.95
CA LEU A 74 -3.28 5.65 -1.52
C LEU A 74 -3.74 6.91 -0.78
N LEU A 75 -3.44 8.08 -1.34
CA LEU A 75 -3.84 9.32 -0.72
C LEU A 75 -5.35 9.42 -0.59
N ARG A 76 -6.06 9.06 -1.66
CA ARG A 76 -7.53 9.14 -1.64
C ARG A 76 -8.13 8.18 -0.61
N ALA A 77 -7.56 7.00 -0.48
CA ALA A 77 -8.09 6.01 0.47
C ALA A 77 -8.09 6.56 1.89
N VAL A 78 -7.11 7.37 2.22
CA VAL A 78 -6.98 7.94 3.56
C VAL A 78 -7.84 9.19 3.72
N THR A 79 -7.93 10.01 2.66
CA THR A 79 -8.58 11.31 2.78
C THR A 79 -10.07 11.27 2.49
N GLU A 80 -10.57 10.21 1.86
CA GLU A 80 -11.99 10.14 1.53
C GLU A 80 -12.87 9.68 2.70
N THR A 81 -12.27 9.44 3.85
CA THR A 81 -13.02 9.07 5.04
C THR A 81 -12.71 10.08 6.13
N PRO A 82 -13.19 11.31 6.00
CA PRO A 82 -12.77 12.38 6.90
C PRO A 82 -13.18 12.19 8.35
N GLU A 83 -14.22 11.39 8.62
CA GLU A 83 -14.63 11.13 9.99
C GLU A 83 -13.71 10.12 10.68
N ARG A 84 -12.75 9.54 9.94
CA ARG A 84 -11.78 8.64 10.52
C ARG A 84 -10.40 9.24 10.34
N GLU A 85 -9.65 9.29 11.41
CA GLU A 85 -8.24 9.67 11.30
C GLU A 85 -7.41 8.42 11.30
N ILE A 86 -6.80 8.12 10.17
CA ILE A 86 -5.94 6.96 10.05
C ILE A 86 -4.49 7.43 10.09
N ALA A 87 -3.75 6.95 11.07
CA ALA A 87 -2.34 7.26 11.19
C ALA A 87 -1.57 6.37 10.22
N ILE A 88 -0.92 6.97 9.24
CA ILE A 88 -0.20 6.24 8.20
C ILE A 88 1.30 6.35 8.44
N THR A 89 1.98 5.22 8.45
CA THR A 89 3.43 5.17 8.51
C THR A 89 3.94 4.43 7.28
N VAL A 90 4.84 5.06 6.53
CA VAL A 90 5.50 4.42 5.39
C VAL A 90 6.87 3.97 5.84
N ARG A 91 7.18 2.70 5.63
CA ARG A 91 8.44 2.12 6.09
C ARG A 91 9.21 1.54 4.90
N GLY A 92 10.49 1.83 4.82
CA GLY A 92 11.39 1.19 3.87
C GLY A 92 11.28 1.70 2.45
N ALA A 93 10.64 2.85 2.22
CA ALA A 93 10.49 3.38 0.86
C ALA A 93 11.85 3.77 0.29
N ARG A 94 12.15 3.28 -0.91
CA ARG A 94 13.36 3.67 -1.64
C ARG A 94 13.25 5.15 -2.02
N PRO A 95 14.38 5.82 -2.27
CA PRO A 95 14.33 7.25 -2.60
C PRO A 95 13.41 7.59 -3.77
N ALA A 96 13.40 6.77 -4.82
CA ALA A 96 12.53 7.04 -5.97
C ALA A 96 11.06 6.88 -5.61
N VAL A 97 10.73 5.88 -4.80
CA VAL A 97 9.36 5.68 -4.32
C VAL A 97 8.95 6.82 -3.42
N HIS A 98 9.82 7.20 -2.50
CA HIS A 98 9.57 8.30 -1.58
C HIS A 98 9.26 9.58 -2.37
N ARG A 99 10.04 9.83 -3.44
CA ARG A 99 9.86 11.02 -4.25
C ARG A 99 8.47 11.05 -4.91
N THR A 100 8.03 9.91 -5.43
CA THR A 100 6.70 9.83 -6.06
C THR A 100 5.60 10.03 -5.03
N LEU A 101 5.75 9.44 -3.85
CA LEU A 101 4.76 9.61 -2.77
C LEU A 101 4.65 11.08 -2.37
N ARG A 102 5.77 11.76 -2.27
CA ARG A 102 5.76 13.19 -1.95
C ARG A 102 5.10 14.01 -3.04
N HIS A 103 5.36 13.66 -4.29
CA HIS A 103 4.74 14.34 -5.43
C HIS A 103 3.22 14.24 -5.37
N ALA A 104 2.71 13.10 -4.94
CA ALA A 104 1.26 12.91 -4.84
C ALA A 104 0.67 13.57 -3.61
N GLY A 105 1.50 13.98 -2.65
CA GLY A 105 1.00 14.60 -1.43
C GLY A 105 0.83 13.63 -0.28
N VAL A 106 1.31 12.40 -0.42
CA VAL A 106 1.17 11.39 0.63
C VAL A 106 1.91 11.82 1.90
N ASP A 107 2.99 12.61 1.74
CA ASP A 107 3.75 13.08 2.89
C ASP A 107 2.95 14.03 3.79
N THR A 108 1.83 14.55 3.31
CA THR A 108 0.98 15.42 4.14
C THR A 108 0.11 14.61 5.09
N VAL A 109 -0.09 13.31 4.82
CA VAL A 109 -0.95 12.46 5.63
C VAL A 109 -0.20 11.28 6.23
N ALA A 110 1.07 11.11 5.92
CA ALA A 110 1.84 9.95 6.35
C ALA A 110 3.16 10.37 6.97
N THR A 111 3.63 9.56 7.91
CA THR A 111 4.96 9.72 8.49
C THR A 111 5.87 8.70 7.80
N PHE A 112 7.05 9.14 7.40
CA PHE A 112 8.01 8.24 6.77
C PHE A 112 9.03 7.78 7.80
N ALA A 113 9.03 6.47 8.05
CA ALA A 113 9.96 5.87 9.00
C ALA A 113 11.13 5.28 8.24
N ARG A 114 12.27 5.26 8.88
CA ARG A 114 13.47 4.69 8.27
C ARG A 114 13.53 3.19 8.42
#